data_65e5987b551fb6a348f59598f7753987
#
_entry.id   65e5987b551fb6a348f59598f7753987
#
_cell.length_a   1.000
_cell.length_b   1.000
_cell.length_c   1.000
_cell.angle_alpha   90.00
_cell.angle_beta   90.00
_cell.angle_gamma   90.00
#
_symmetry.space_group_name_H-M   'P 1'
#
loop_
_entity.id
_entity.type
_entity.pdbx_description
1 polymer ?
#
loop_
_entity_poly.entity_id
_entity_poly.type
_entity_poly.pdbx_seq_one_letter_code
_entity_poly.pdbx_strand_id
1 'polypeptide(L)'
;NEYAGLFFSGYTQKPITIDRILHFITCRPVSKIALICIDCMGIYEWQVISNYISSKLKCKFNFNAVHAIIPTLTIYSRQSLFSGLKPSEFKGYPEEKAFREHLKSNWLKTDDQANRVKLFINANVNNVQDWYAYDYIGIVFNFLDDLIHSITFKGQNKGLVIKNLENILSELKFEEVFSKLLEKNYKIYIASDHGSIICKGNGLYADKHLVDSKAKRALIYSD
;
A
#
# COMPACT_ATOMS: atom_id res chain seq x y z
N ASN A 1 -13.90 -13.33 -18.35
CA ASN A 1 -13.47 -12.94 -17.01
C ASN A 1 -12.99 -11.47 -17.07
N GLU A 2 -13.83 -10.53 -16.64
CA GLU A 2 -13.60 -9.07 -16.75
C GLU A 2 -12.32 -8.64 -16.00
N TYR A 3 -12.04 -9.22 -14.84
CA TYR A 3 -10.84 -8.89 -14.07
C TYR A 3 -9.55 -9.24 -14.84
N ALA A 4 -9.50 -10.38 -15.50
CA ALA A 4 -8.35 -10.75 -16.33
C ALA A 4 -8.13 -9.74 -17.47
N GLY A 5 -9.20 -9.16 -18.02
CA GLY A 5 -9.13 -8.14 -19.06
C GLY A 5 -8.41 -6.87 -18.64
N LEU A 6 -8.42 -6.51 -17.35
CA LEU A 6 -7.74 -5.32 -16.84
C LEU A 6 -6.20 -5.36 -17.03
N PHE A 7 -5.62 -6.57 -17.05
CA PHE A 7 -4.18 -6.73 -17.25
C PHE A 7 -3.75 -6.57 -18.71
N PHE A 8 -4.66 -6.65 -19.65
CA PHE A 8 -4.41 -6.47 -21.09
C PHE A 8 -4.72 -5.04 -21.56
N SER A 9 -5.39 -4.22 -20.74
CA SER A 9 -5.57 -2.81 -21.07
C SER A 9 -4.19 -2.13 -21.08
N GLY A 10 -3.88 -1.40 -22.16
CA GLY A 10 -2.59 -0.73 -22.34
C GLY A 10 -2.25 0.22 -21.20
N TYR A 11 -1.00 0.67 -21.15
CA TYR A 11 -0.54 1.67 -20.17
C TYR A 11 -1.30 2.97 -20.41
N THR A 12 -2.38 3.17 -19.65
CA THR A 12 -3.15 4.40 -19.63
C THR A 12 -2.41 5.45 -18.80
N GLN A 13 -2.81 6.71 -18.92
CA GLN A 13 -2.25 7.78 -18.08
C GLN A 13 -2.47 7.59 -16.57
N LYS A 14 -3.38 6.69 -16.18
CA LYS A 14 -3.70 6.36 -14.78
C LYS A 14 -3.57 4.85 -14.57
N PRO A 15 -3.02 4.41 -13.41
CA PRO A 15 -2.94 2.99 -13.10
C PRO A 15 -4.36 2.40 -12.92
N ILE A 16 -4.56 1.19 -13.41
CA ILE A 16 -5.82 0.45 -13.26
C ILE A 16 -5.69 -0.58 -12.14
N THR A 17 -4.52 -1.17 -11.97
CA THR A 17 -4.21 -2.17 -10.94
C THR A 17 -3.00 -1.75 -10.11
N ILE A 18 -2.86 -2.28 -8.91
CA ILE A 18 -1.83 -1.83 -7.95
C ILE A 18 -0.40 -2.10 -8.42
N ASP A 19 -0.15 -3.15 -9.20
CA ASP A 19 1.15 -3.43 -9.82
C ASP A 19 1.62 -2.31 -10.76
N ARG A 20 0.71 -1.47 -11.26
CA ARG A 20 1.00 -0.36 -12.15
C ARG A 20 1.28 0.97 -11.46
N ILE A 21 1.04 1.06 -10.16
CA ILE A 21 1.23 2.30 -9.40
C ILE A 21 2.69 2.74 -9.44
N LEU A 22 3.62 1.83 -9.17
CA LEU A 22 5.04 2.16 -9.12
C LEU A 22 5.55 2.63 -10.49
N HIS A 23 5.13 1.96 -11.57
CA HIS A 23 5.44 2.38 -12.93
C HIS A 23 4.90 3.79 -13.23
N PHE A 24 3.64 4.07 -12.87
CA PHE A 24 3.03 5.40 -13.04
C PHE A 24 3.80 6.50 -12.30
N ILE A 25 4.30 6.20 -11.11
CA ILE A 25 5.10 7.13 -10.32
C ILE A 25 6.43 7.42 -11.03
N THR A 26 7.09 6.38 -11.53
CA THR A 26 8.42 6.46 -12.13
C THR A 26 8.44 7.01 -13.57
N CYS A 27 7.30 7.09 -14.24
CA CYS A 27 7.19 7.76 -15.55
C CYS A 27 7.42 9.28 -15.51
N ARG A 28 7.59 9.88 -14.33
CA ARG A 28 7.74 11.33 -14.14
C ARG A 28 9.07 11.66 -13.49
N PRO A 29 9.85 12.63 -14.03
CA PRO A 29 11.12 13.01 -13.43
C PRO A 29 10.88 13.71 -12.10
N VAL A 30 11.29 13.09 -11.02
CA VAL A 30 11.22 13.65 -9.65
C VAL A 30 12.48 13.26 -8.89
N SER A 31 13.06 14.19 -8.16
CA SER A 31 14.32 13.96 -7.44
C SER A 31 14.14 13.11 -6.18
N LYS A 32 13.00 13.25 -5.49
CA LYS A 32 12.69 12.53 -4.24
C LYS A 32 11.24 12.05 -4.23
N ILE A 33 11.03 10.79 -3.90
CA ILE A 33 9.70 10.16 -3.82
C ILE A 33 9.51 9.48 -2.48
N ALA A 34 8.33 9.67 -1.91
CA ALA A 34 7.79 8.88 -0.82
C ALA A 34 6.52 8.15 -1.30
N LEU A 35 6.57 6.84 -1.43
CA LEU A 35 5.40 5.98 -1.64
C LEU A 35 4.96 5.43 -0.28
N ILE A 36 3.88 5.98 0.25
CA ILE A 36 3.29 5.57 1.53
C ILE A 36 2.21 4.53 1.23
N CYS A 37 2.38 3.33 1.77
CA CYS A 37 1.38 2.27 1.79
C CYS A 37 0.71 2.25 3.17
N ILE A 38 -0.61 2.42 3.21
CA ILE A 38 -1.40 2.20 4.43
C ILE A 38 -2.09 0.86 4.24
N ASP A 39 -1.65 -0.15 5.00
CA ASP A 39 -2.14 -1.52 4.91
C ASP A 39 -3.66 -1.57 5.19
N CYS A 40 -4.37 -2.32 4.35
CA CYS A 40 -5.81 -2.55 4.48
C CYS A 40 -6.73 -1.32 4.28
N MET A 41 -6.22 -0.21 3.70
CA MET A 41 -6.97 1.04 3.53
C MET A 41 -7.97 0.93 2.38
N GLY A 42 -9.25 0.90 2.69
CA GLY A 42 -10.35 1.05 1.72
C GLY A 42 -10.68 2.51 1.41
N ILE A 43 -11.67 2.71 0.53
CA ILE A 43 -12.08 4.07 0.09
C ILE A 43 -12.63 4.89 1.26
N TYR A 44 -13.37 4.29 2.18
CA TYR A 44 -13.92 5.01 3.33
C TYR A 44 -12.84 5.45 4.31
N GLU A 45 -11.89 4.58 4.60
CA GLU A 45 -10.74 4.87 5.45
C GLU A 45 -9.89 5.97 4.82
N TRP A 46 -9.69 5.92 3.49
CA TRP A 46 -9.02 6.98 2.75
C TRP A 46 -9.73 8.34 2.88
N GLN A 47 -11.05 8.40 2.81
CA GLN A 47 -11.79 9.65 3.00
C GLN A 47 -11.50 10.28 4.38
N VAL A 48 -11.47 9.48 5.44
CA VAL A 48 -11.16 9.97 6.78
C VAL A 48 -9.72 10.49 6.84
N ILE A 49 -8.75 9.70 6.37
CA ILE A 49 -7.34 10.04 6.39
C ILE A 49 -7.06 11.30 5.55
N SER A 50 -7.59 11.37 4.34
CA SER A 50 -7.39 12.52 3.47
C SER A 50 -8.02 13.80 4.01
N ASN A 51 -9.20 13.71 4.61
CA ASN A 51 -9.85 14.83 5.27
C ASN A 51 -9.05 15.32 6.48
N TYR A 52 -8.56 14.38 7.30
CA TYR A 52 -7.72 14.70 8.45
C TYR A 52 -6.45 15.46 8.00
N ILE A 53 -5.69 14.92 7.07
CA ILE A 53 -4.45 15.54 6.58
C ILE A 53 -4.76 16.89 5.91
N SER A 54 -5.78 16.96 5.06
CA SER A 54 -6.16 18.20 4.36
C SER A 54 -6.56 19.32 5.32
N SER A 55 -7.26 18.99 6.41
CA SER A 55 -7.65 19.96 7.43
C SER A 55 -6.46 20.56 8.17
N LYS A 56 -5.42 19.76 8.43
CA LYS A 56 -4.20 20.18 9.13
C LYS A 56 -3.22 20.92 8.25
N LEU A 57 -3.00 20.44 7.01
CA LEU A 57 -1.97 20.96 6.11
C LEU A 57 -2.52 21.88 5.02
N LYS A 58 -3.84 22.10 4.96
CA LYS A 58 -4.52 22.89 3.92
C LYS A 58 -4.12 22.46 2.50
N CYS A 59 -3.90 21.16 2.29
CA CYS A 59 -3.52 20.59 1.00
C CYS A 59 -4.71 19.88 0.33
N LYS A 60 -4.54 19.55 -0.97
CA LYS A 60 -5.50 18.77 -1.74
C LYS A 60 -4.83 17.53 -2.29
N PHE A 61 -5.59 16.45 -2.38
CA PHE A 61 -5.15 15.20 -2.98
C PHE A 61 -5.77 15.00 -4.36
N ASN A 62 -4.96 14.53 -5.31
CA ASN A 62 -5.48 13.94 -6.54
C ASN A 62 -5.75 12.46 -6.25
N PHE A 63 -7.00 12.04 -6.37
CA PHE A 63 -7.44 10.69 -6.09
C PHE A 63 -7.66 9.89 -7.37
N ASN A 64 -7.27 8.62 -7.34
CA ASN A 64 -7.60 7.64 -8.36
C ASN A 64 -7.82 6.28 -7.68
N ALA A 65 -8.92 5.61 -8.01
CA ALA A 65 -9.18 4.25 -7.55
C ALA A 65 -8.48 3.25 -8.48
N VAL A 66 -7.87 2.23 -7.88
CA VAL A 66 -7.24 1.11 -8.59
C VAL A 66 -7.74 -0.22 -8.05
N HIS A 67 -7.71 -1.26 -8.88
CA HIS A 67 -8.07 -2.61 -8.46
C HIS A 67 -6.91 -3.25 -7.68
N ALA A 68 -7.25 -3.88 -6.56
CA ALA A 68 -6.31 -4.74 -5.83
C ALA A 68 -5.96 -5.99 -6.66
N ILE A 69 -4.79 -6.57 -6.38
CA ILE A 69 -4.40 -7.86 -6.95
C ILE A 69 -5.23 -8.98 -6.31
N ILE A 70 -5.58 -10.00 -7.09
CA ILE A 70 -6.20 -11.24 -6.60
C ILE A 70 -5.09 -12.31 -6.54
N PRO A 71 -4.96 -13.00 -5.39
CA PRO A 71 -5.70 -12.85 -4.15
C PRO A 71 -5.35 -11.57 -3.39
N THR A 72 -6.34 -10.94 -2.75
CA THR A 72 -6.17 -9.68 -2.00
C THR A 72 -5.52 -9.91 -0.63
N LEU A 73 -4.38 -10.57 -0.63
CA LEU A 73 -3.58 -10.85 0.57
C LEU A 73 -2.39 -9.92 0.63
N THR A 74 -2.07 -9.43 1.81
CA THR A 74 -0.98 -8.48 2.04
C THR A 74 0.32 -8.93 1.37
N ILE A 75 0.68 -10.22 1.50
CA ILE A 75 1.92 -10.77 0.92
C ILE A 75 2.01 -10.63 -0.60
N TYR A 76 0.89 -10.78 -1.33
CA TYR A 76 0.86 -10.62 -2.79
C TYR A 76 0.65 -9.17 -3.19
N SER A 77 -0.28 -8.50 -2.54
CA SER A 77 -0.68 -7.14 -2.90
C SER A 77 0.42 -6.13 -2.63
N ARG A 78 1.07 -6.20 -1.48
CA ARG A 78 2.17 -5.32 -1.12
C ARG A 78 3.42 -5.60 -1.96
N GLN A 79 3.72 -6.89 -2.22
CA GLN A 79 4.77 -7.26 -3.15
C GLN A 79 4.51 -6.69 -4.54
N SER A 80 3.27 -6.75 -5.07
CA SER A 80 2.92 -6.17 -6.37
C SER A 80 3.07 -4.65 -6.37
N LEU A 81 2.65 -3.96 -5.30
CA LEU A 81 2.78 -2.51 -5.17
C LEU A 81 4.25 -2.06 -5.26
N PHE A 82 5.15 -2.73 -4.55
CA PHE A 82 6.56 -2.34 -4.47
C PHE A 82 7.45 -2.96 -5.54
N SER A 83 7.04 -4.04 -6.19
CA SER A 83 7.80 -4.61 -7.30
C SER A 83 7.37 -4.10 -8.68
N GLY A 84 6.12 -3.64 -8.80
CA GLY A 84 5.51 -3.35 -10.10
C GLY A 84 5.23 -4.61 -10.93
N LEU A 85 5.15 -5.79 -10.29
CA LEU A 85 4.97 -7.09 -10.93
C LEU A 85 3.65 -7.72 -10.47
N LYS A 86 3.10 -8.60 -11.33
CA LYS A 86 1.99 -9.48 -10.96
C LYS A 86 2.50 -10.65 -10.12
N PRO A 87 1.66 -11.32 -9.32
CA PRO A 87 2.08 -12.47 -8.52
C PRO A 87 2.79 -13.58 -9.30
N SER A 88 2.34 -13.87 -10.53
CA SER A 88 2.98 -14.85 -11.42
C SER A 88 4.38 -14.46 -11.93
N GLU A 89 4.76 -13.20 -11.76
CA GLU A 89 6.05 -12.64 -12.22
C GLU A 89 7.04 -12.45 -11.08
N PHE A 90 6.67 -12.79 -9.83
CA PHE A 90 7.53 -12.59 -8.67
C PHE A 90 8.81 -13.42 -8.76
N LYS A 91 9.93 -12.78 -8.44
CA LYS A 91 11.27 -13.38 -8.48
C LYS A 91 11.74 -13.94 -7.13
N GLY A 92 10.84 -14.04 -6.14
CA GLY A 92 11.19 -14.49 -4.79
C GLY A 92 12.06 -13.50 -4.01
N TYR A 93 12.10 -12.24 -4.41
CA TYR A 93 12.84 -11.20 -3.69
C TYR A 93 12.05 -10.69 -2.49
N PRO A 94 12.72 -10.33 -1.37
CA PRO A 94 12.11 -9.50 -0.34
C PRO A 94 11.59 -8.18 -0.92
N GLU A 95 10.52 -7.63 -0.34
CA GLU A 95 9.84 -6.42 -0.84
C GLU A 95 10.81 -5.24 -1.08
N GLU A 96 11.73 -4.98 -0.15
CA GLU A 96 12.73 -3.92 -0.31
C GLU A 96 13.65 -4.13 -1.53
N LYS A 97 14.10 -5.37 -1.73
CA LYS A 97 14.93 -5.70 -2.91
C LYS A 97 14.12 -5.55 -4.19
N ALA A 98 12.86 -6.01 -4.20
CA ALA A 98 11.98 -5.88 -5.35
C ALA A 98 11.71 -4.40 -5.70
N PHE A 99 11.49 -3.55 -4.70
CA PHE A 99 11.34 -2.11 -4.85
C PHE A 99 12.58 -1.45 -5.46
N ARG A 100 13.75 -1.77 -4.92
CA ARG A 100 15.03 -1.26 -5.45
C ARG A 100 15.28 -1.71 -6.89
N GLU A 101 15.07 -2.97 -7.20
CA GLU A 101 15.27 -3.52 -8.56
C GLU A 101 14.32 -2.90 -9.57
N HIS A 102 13.05 -2.66 -9.19
CA HIS A 102 12.11 -1.96 -10.07
C HIS A 102 12.59 -0.54 -10.39
N LEU A 103 12.99 0.22 -9.39
CA LEU A 103 13.48 1.58 -9.57
C LEU A 103 14.78 1.61 -10.38
N LYS A 104 15.71 0.68 -10.12
CA LYS A 104 16.97 0.55 -10.85
C LYS A 104 16.74 0.25 -12.32
N SER A 105 15.82 -0.65 -12.64
CA SER A 105 15.56 -1.06 -14.02
C SER A 105 14.81 -0.03 -14.86
N ASN A 106 13.98 0.81 -14.20
CA ASN A 106 13.05 1.66 -14.93
C ASN A 106 13.36 3.17 -14.79
N TRP A 107 14.17 3.57 -13.82
CA TRP A 107 14.30 5.00 -13.52
C TRP A 107 15.70 5.45 -13.09
N LEU A 108 16.37 4.72 -12.20
CA LEU A 108 17.68 5.12 -11.66
C LEU A 108 18.78 4.86 -12.70
N LYS A 109 19.72 5.81 -12.80
CA LYS A 109 20.78 5.76 -13.81
C LYS A 109 22.12 5.30 -13.23
N THR A 110 22.29 5.37 -11.91
CA THR A 110 23.55 5.08 -11.23
C THR A 110 23.33 4.18 -10.01
N ASP A 111 24.37 3.47 -9.59
CA ASP A 111 24.34 2.66 -8.38
C ASP A 111 24.25 3.53 -7.11
N ASP A 112 24.78 4.75 -7.12
CA ASP A 112 24.62 5.68 -6.01
C ASP A 112 23.15 6.05 -5.78
N GLN A 113 22.38 6.26 -6.85
CA GLN A 113 20.94 6.46 -6.73
C GLN A 113 20.24 5.21 -6.18
N ALA A 114 20.66 4.01 -6.58
CA ALA A 114 20.09 2.76 -6.08
C ALA A 114 20.38 2.55 -4.57
N ASN A 115 21.51 3.05 -4.07
CA ASN A 115 21.83 3.03 -2.64
C ASN A 115 20.97 4.00 -1.82
N ARG A 116 20.30 4.93 -2.47
CA ARG A 116 19.37 5.89 -1.85
C ARG A 116 17.90 5.43 -1.89
N VAL A 117 17.67 4.14 -2.13
CA VAL A 117 16.36 3.49 -2.08
C VAL A 117 16.20 2.73 -0.77
N LYS A 118 15.09 2.92 -0.07
CA LYS A 118 14.76 2.20 1.17
C LYS A 118 13.27 1.92 1.28
N LEU A 119 12.92 0.77 1.84
CA LEU A 119 11.57 0.41 2.23
C LEU A 119 11.51 0.25 3.75
N PHE A 120 10.67 1.04 4.40
CA PHE A 120 10.41 1.00 5.83
C PHE A 120 9.09 0.27 6.07
N ILE A 121 9.16 -0.95 6.60
CA ILE A 121 7.98 -1.76 6.95
C ILE A 121 7.70 -1.57 8.45
N ASN A 122 6.44 -1.55 8.84
CA ASN A 122 5.98 -1.21 10.21
C ASN A 122 6.52 0.15 10.66
N ALA A 123 6.40 1.13 9.77
CA ALA A 123 6.96 2.45 10.01
C ALA A 123 6.32 3.13 11.22
N ASN A 124 7.15 3.82 12.01
CA ASN A 124 6.71 4.64 13.12
C ASN A 124 6.88 6.11 12.75
N VAL A 125 5.86 6.92 13.00
CA VAL A 125 5.87 8.37 12.72
C VAL A 125 7.00 9.12 13.46
N ASN A 126 7.48 8.58 14.57
CA ASN A 126 8.59 9.16 15.34
C ASN A 126 9.96 8.99 14.66
N ASN A 127 10.07 8.06 13.69
CA ASN A 127 11.34 7.75 13.01
C ASN A 127 11.48 8.45 11.65
N VAL A 128 10.67 9.46 11.38
CA VAL A 128 10.71 10.22 10.10
C VAL A 128 12.10 10.75 9.76
N GLN A 129 12.90 11.10 10.76
CA GLN A 129 14.25 11.65 10.55
C GLN A 129 15.20 10.65 9.87
N ASP A 130 15.02 9.35 10.13
CA ASP A 130 15.84 8.28 9.53
C ASP A 130 15.60 8.14 8.04
N TRP A 131 14.44 8.65 7.53
CA TRP A 131 14.05 8.53 6.13
C TRP A 131 14.79 9.52 5.23
N TYR A 132 15.29 10.64 5.77
CA TYR A 132 15.91 11.72 5.00
C TYR A 132 17.25 11.34 4.36
N ALA A 133 17.86 10.24 4.81
CA ALA A 133 19.07 9.69 4.20
C ALA A 133 18.83 9.12 2.78
N TYR A 134 17.58 8.92 2.39
CA TYR A 134 17.19 8.27 1.14
C TYR A 134 16.38 9.22 0.27
N ASP A 135 16.46 9.07 -1.06
CA ASP A 135 15.68 9.88 -2.00
C ASP A 135 14.41 9.17 -2.47
N TYR A 136 14.43 7.84 -2.44
CA TYR A 136 13.33 6.99 -2.93
C TYR A 136 12.91 6.07 -1.81
N ILE A 137 11.83 6.44 -1.14
CA ILE A 137 11.36 5.72 0.04
C ILE A 137 9.99 5.09 -0.18
N GLY A 138 9.88 3.83 0.22
CA GLY A 138 8.63 3.17 0.49
C GLY A 138 8.40 3.17 2.01
N ILE A 139 7.18 3.45 2.44
CA ILE A 139 6.82 3.51 3.86
C ILE A 139 5.53 2.73 4.05
N VAL A 140 5.54 1.72 4.90
CA VAL A 140 4.36 0.88 5.19
C VAL A 140 3.89 1.13 6.60
N PHE A 141 2.66 1.58 6.75
CA PHE A 141 1.96 1.75 8.02
C PHE A 141 0.90 0.66 8.19
N ASN A 142 0.95 -0.07 9.31
CA ASN A 142 0.02 -1.16 9.63
C ASN A 142 -1.07 -0.78 10.64
N PHE A 143 -1.04 0.43 11.19
CA PHE A 143 -1.95 0.85 12.27
C PHE A 143 -3.44 0.62 11.94
N LEU A 144 -3.80 0.71 10.66
CA LEU A 144 -5.19 0.51 10.23
C LEU A 144 -5.57 -0.96 10.19
N ASP A 145 -4.69 -1.83 9.68
CA ASP A 145 -4.90 -3.27 9.69
C ASP A 145 -5.00 -3.80 11.13
N ASP A 146 -4.09 -3.36 12.03
CA ASP A 146 -4.13 -3.66 13.46
C ASP A 146 -5.45 -3.22 14.10
N LEU A 147 -5.94 -2.01 13.78
CA LEU A 147 -7.22 -1.50 14.25
C LEU A 147 -8.37 -2.38 13.77
N ILE A 148 -8.43 -2.71 12.47
CA ILE A 148 -9.49 -3.53 11.87
C ILE A 148 -9.50 -4.92 12.51
N HIS A 149 -8.34 -5.53 12.70
CA HIS A 149 -8.22 -6.82 13.37
C HIS A 149 -8.71 -6.77 14.82
N SER A 150 -8.34 -5.73 15.57
CA SER A 150 -8.76 -5.58 16.98
C SER A 150 -10.27 -5.41 17.14
N ILE A 151 -10.91 -4.70 16.23
CA ILE A 151 -12.36 -4.42 16.25
C ILE A 151 -13.17 -5.62 15.74
N THR A 152 -12.73 -6.25 14.66
CA THR A 152 -13.40 -7.42 14.08
C THR A 152 -13.43 -8.58 15.06
N PHE A 153 -12.36 -8.77 15.82
CA PHE A 153 -12.29 -9.81 16.85
C PHE A 153 -13.33 -9.62 17.98
N LYS A 154 -13.74 -8.37 18.24
CA LYS A 154 -14.76 -8.02 19.24
C LYS A 154 -16.20 -7.99 18.67
N GLY A 155 -16.41 -8.38 17.44
CA GLY A 155 -17.74 -8.38 16.79
C GLY A 155 -18.34 -6.98 16.54
N GLN A 156 -17.48 -5.95 16.45
CA GLN A 156 -17.90 -4.55 16.31
C GLN A 156 -17.98 -4.14 14.83
N ASN A 157 -18.72 -3.07 14.55
CA ASN A 157 -19.03 -2.65 13.20
C ASN A 157 -18.01 -1.65 12.59
N LYS A 158 -18.10 -1.43 11.28
CA LYS A 158 -17.21 -0.53 10.53
C LYS A 158 -17.27 0.94 11.01
N GLY A 159 -18.39 1.40 11.54
CA GLY A 159 -18.53 2.76 12.08
C GLY A 159 -17.60 3.03 13.25
N LEU A 160 -17.31 2.01 14.07
CA LEU A 160 -16.37 2.13 15.16
C LEU A 160 -14.92 2.19 14.66
N VAL A 161 -14.60 1.50 13.57
CA VAL A 161 -13.28 1.62 12.88
C VAL A 161 -13.05 3.08 12.50
N ILE A 162 -14.00 3.70 11.83
CA ILE A 162 -13.90 5.10 11.37
C ILE A 162 -13.68 6.07 12.55
N LYS A 163 -14.49 5.93 13.60
CA LYS A 163 -14.38 6.79 14.80
C LYS A 163 -13.02 6.64 15.50
N ASN A 164 -12.53 5.41 15.64
CA ASN A 164 -11.23 5.16 16.26
C ASN A 164 -10.06 5.59 15.37
N LEU A 165 -10.23 5.53 14.04
CA LEU A 165 -9.21 5.96 13.11
C LEU A 165 -8.86 7.44 13.27
N GLU A 166 -9.83 8.33 13.41
CA GLU A 166 -9.58 9.76 13.64
C GLU A 166 -8.77 10.00 14.93
N ASN A 167 -9.10 9.27 16.00
CA ASN A 167 -8.35 9.35 17.24
C ASN A 167 -6.90 8.89 17.08
N ILE A 168 -6.70 7.75 16.41
CA ILE A 168 -5.36 7.21 16.14
C ILE A 168 -4.54 8.19 15.30
N LEU A 169 -5.09 8.76 14.24
CA LEU A 169 -4.40 9.74 13.40
C LEU A 169 -3.95 10.96 14.23
N SER A 170 -4.81 11.43 15.15
CA SER A 170 -4.51 12.55 16.04
C SER A 170 -3.44 12.20 17.07
N GLU A 171 -3.52 11.03 17.69
CA GLU A 171 -2.53 10.55 18.67
C GLU A 171 -1.15 10.34 18.02
N LEU A 172 -1.13 9.79 16.83
CA LEU A 172 0.08 9.61 16.04
C LEU A 172 0.64 10.92 15.48
N LYS A 173 -0.13 12.01 15.51
CA LYS A 173 0.19 13.25 14.78
C LYS A 173 0.56 12.95 13.32
N PHE A 174 -0.30 12.16 12.67
CA PHE A 174 0.01 11.57 11.37
C PHE A 174 0.29 12.62 10.29
N GLU A 175 -0.27 13.83 10.40
CA GLU A 175 0.01 14.97 9.54
C GLU A 175 1.48 15.41 9.56
N GLU A 176 2.20 15.18 10.67
CA GLU A 176 3.61 15.54 10.77
C GLU A 176 4.49 14.74 9.80
N VAL A 177 4.10 13.51 9.45
CA VAL A 177 4.78 12.71 8.42
C VAL A 177 4.80 13.47 7.11
N PHE A 178 3.66 14.03 6.72
CA PHE A 178 3.51 14.74 5.44
C PHE A 178 4.22 16.08 5.45
N SER A 179 4.07 16.88 6.52
CA SER A 179 4.76 18.17 6.61
C SER A 179 6.29 18.00 6.54
N LYS A 180 6.82 17.04 7.29
CA LYS A 180 8.27 16.76 7.32
C LYS A 180 8.80 16.25 5.98
N LEU A 181 8.06 15.40 5.27
CA LEU A 181 8.44 14.95 3.94
C LEU A 181 8.37 16.08 2.90
N LEU A 182 7.33 16.92 2.96
CA LEU A 182 7.18 18.08 2.08
C LEU A 182 8.30 19.09 2.29
N GLU A 183 8.69 19.39 3.53
CA GLU A 183 9.84 20.25 3.87
C GLU A 183 11.17 19.75 3.27
N LYS A 184 11.29 18.42 3.09
CA LYS A 184 12.46 17.79 2.45
C LYS A 184 12.29 17.59 0.93
N ASN A 185 11.28 18.22 0.34
CA ASN A 185 10.98 18.21 -1.10
C ASN A 185 10.64 16.81 -1.66
N TYR A 186 10.05 15.93 -0.86
CA TYR A 186 9.51 14.69 -1.39
C TYR A 186 8.19 14.92 -2.11
N LYS A 187 8.05 14.27 -3.26
CA LYS A 187 6.74 14.05 -3.88
C LYS A 187 6.10 12.85 -3.23
N ILE A 188 4.97 13.06 -2.59
CA ILE A 188 4.30 12.04 -1.79
C ILE A 188 3.20 11.39 -2.63
N TYR A 189 3.21 10.06 -2.65
CA TYR A 189 2.14 9.22 -3.17
C TYR A 189 1.63 8.35 -2.03
N ILE A 190 0.32 8.21 -1.94
CA ILE A 190 -0.33 7.36 -0.94
C ILE A 190 -1.08 6.27 -1.68
N ALA A 191 -0.89 5.04 -1.27
CA ALA A 191 -1.56 3.87 -1.82
C ALA A 191 -2.02 2.95 -0.69
N SER A 192 -2.87 2.00 -1.04
CA SER A 192 -3.14 0.82 -0.23
C SER A 192 -2.72 -0.41 -1.02
N ASP A 193 -2.36 -1.45 -0.34
CA ASP A 193 -2.14 -2.77 -0.93
C ASP A 193 -3.46 -3.48 -1.20
N HIS A 194 -4.42 -3.39 -0.29
CA HIS A 194 -5.82 -3.86 -0.43
C HIS A 194 -6.74 -3.11 0.53
N GLY A 195 -8.04 -3.29 0.36
CA GLY A 195 -9.05 -2.79 1.29
C GLY A 195 -9.51 -3.84 2.30
N SER A 196 -10.55 -3.49 3.07
CA SER A 196 -11.21 -4.37 4.02
C SER A 196 -12.69 -4.55 3.69
N ILE A 197 -13.21 -5.75 3.94
CA ILE A 197 -14.63 -6.07 3.82
C ILE A 197 -15.09 -6.88 5.02
N ILE A 198 -16.25 -6.54 5.56
CA ILE A 198 -16.89 -7.34 6.60
C ILE A 198 -17.66 -8.45 5.88
N CYS A 199 -17.36 -9.70 6.21
CA CYS A 199 -18.07 -10.87 5.70
C CYS A 199 -18.44 -11.83 6.82
N LYS A 200 -19.47 -12.63 6.56
CA LYS A 200 -19.89 -13.72 7.42
C LYS A 200 -19.62 -15.05 6.71
N GLY A 201 -18.95 -15.96 7.37
CA GLY A 201 -18.74 -17.31 6.83
C GLY A 201 -20.07 -18.03 6.58
N ASN A 202 -20.15 -18.75 5.49
CA ASN A 202 -21.33 -19.54 5.11
C ASN A 202 -21.36 -20.94 5.75
N GLY A 203 -20.37 -21.28 6.57
CA GLY A 203 -20.24 -22.59 7.22
C GLY A 203 -19.64 -23.69 6.34
N LEU A 204 -19.30 -23.39 5.08
CA LEU A 204 -18.64 -24.35 4.21
C LEU A 204 -17.14 -24.38 4.49
N TYR A 205 -16.57 -25.57 4.54
CA TYR A 205 -15.15 -25.81 4.73
C TYR A 205 -14.56 -26.38 3.45
N ALA A 206 -13.43 -25.83 3.02
CA ALA A 206 -12.66 -26.43 1.94
C ALA A 206 -11.94 -27.69 2.44
N ASP A 207 -11.78 -28.66 1.55
CA ASP A 207 -10.99 -29.86 1.84
C ASP A 207 -9.53 -29.45 2.08
N LYS A 208 -9.01 -29.85 3.24
CA LYS A 208 -7.65 -29.46 3.67
C LYS A 208 -6.55 -29.99 2.75
N HIS A 209 -6.84 -31.10 2.05
CA HIS A 209 -5.87 -31.74 1.15
C HIS A 209 -5.71 -31.03 -0.19
N LEU A 210 -6.65 -30.15 -0.53
CA LEU A 210 -6.66 -29.39 -1.80
C LEU A 210 -6.15 -27.95 -1.63
N VAL A 211 -5.82 -27.54 -0.41
CA VAL A 211 -5.50 -26.13 -0.12
C VAL A 211 -4.03 -25.99 0.28
N ASP A 212 -3.25 -25.36 -0.58
CA ASP A 212 -1.84 -25.05 -0.30
C ASP A 212 -1.68 -23.95 0.75
N SER A 213 -2.50 -22.91 0.65
CA SER A 213 -2.41 -21.77 1.57
C SER A 213 -3.80 -21.36 2.05
N LYS A 214 -3.91 -21.13 3.36
CA LYS A 214 -5.11 -20.63 4.00
C LYS A 214 -4.94 -19.18 4.41
N ALA A 215 -5.79 -18.33 3.89
CA ALA A 215 -6.03 -17.02 4.45
C ALA A 215 -7.53 -16.83 4.68
N LYS A 216 -7.90 -15.92 5.58
CA LYS A 216 -9.33 -15.67 5.89
C LYS A 216 -10.14 -15.25 4.65
N ARG A 217 -9.49 -14.71 3.62
CA ARG A 217 -10.13 -14.15 2.42
C ARG A 217 -9.91 -14.96 1.15
N ALA A 218 -8.99 -15.89 1.15
CA ALA A 218 -8.64 -16.65 -0.04
C ALA A 218 -8.18 -18.07 0.32
N LEU A 219 -8.47 -18.99 -0.56
CA LEU A 219 -7.93 -20.35 -0.55
C LEU A 219 -7.12 -20.49 -1.84
N ILE A 220 -5.88 -20.92 -1.72
CA ILE A 220 -5.01 -21.19 -2.85
C ILE A 220 -4.91 -22.71 -2.96
N TYR A 221 -5.29 -23.22 -4.12
CA TYR A 221 -5.21 -24.62 -4.45
C TYR A 221 -3.92 -24.87 -5.23
N SER A 222 -3.28 -26.01 -4.99
CA SER A 222 -2.23 -26.52 -5.87
C SER A 222 -2.85 -26.94 -7.22
N ASP A 223 -2.15 -26.67 -8.29
CA ASP A 223 -2.50 -27.13 -9.64
C ASP A 223 -2.39 -28.66 -9.75
#